data_30d346a7b042e7d90bc4d7be974a1eb2
#
_entry.id   30d346a7b042e7d90bc4d7be974a1eb2
#
_cell.length_a   1.000
_cell.length_b   1.000
_cell.length_c   1.000
_cell.angle_alpha   90.00
_cell.angle_beta   90.00
_cell.angle_gamma   90.00
#
_symmetry.space_group_name_H-M   'P 1'
#
loop_
_entity.id
_entity.type
_entity.pdbx_description
1 polymer ?
#
loop_
_entity_poly.entity_id
_entity_poly.type
_entity_poly.pdbx_seq_one_letter_code
_entity_poly.pdbx_strand_id
1 'polypeptide(L)'
;MLEGRKKQLKDELIAQGFTAALATREINLSIDRLIYYAGWCDKYQSLFSSVNPVATAHYNFSVPEPMGVVGLLAPANAPLLGIVSLMAPCIAGGNTCLILADQEQPLAAVSFAEVLNSADVPGGVVNILTGFQLELTDWISAHMDVNAMVCFEQGKLDWKKMQENGASHVKRMFRWKTNELFTAGGQSPYLITDLQEIKTTWHPIQTIAGSGNAY
;
A
#
# COMPACT_ATOMS: atom_id res chain seq x y z
N MET A 1 0.06 -13.69 14.79
CA MET A 1 -1.12 -13.01 15.37
C MET A 1 -2.38 -13.29 14.55
N LEU A 2 -2.47 -12.93 13.26
CA LEU A 2 -3.66 -13.15 12.43
C LEU A 2 -4.09 -14.63 12.37
N GLU A 3 -3.15 -15.56 12.24
CA GLU A 3 -3.44 -17.01 12.27
C GLU A 3 -4.15 -17.48 13.55
N GLY A 4 -3.77 -16.95 14.70
CA GLY A 4 -4.41 -17.28 15.96
C GLY A 4 -5.86 -16.79 16.08
N ARG A 5 -6.25 -15.80 15.25
CA ARG A 5 -7.61 -15.25 15.23
C ARG A 5 -8.46 -15.74 14.05
N LYS A 6 -8.02 -16.76 13.30
CA LYS A 6 -8.76 -17.30 12.15
C LYS A 6 -10.22 -17.63 12.46
N LYS A 7 -10.48 -18.24 13.61
CA LYS A 7 -11.84 -18.60 14.01
C LYS A 7 -12.71 -17.36 14.24
N GLN A 8 -12.21 -16.40 15.00
CA GLN A 8 -12.92 -15.14 15.28
C GLN A 8 -13.27 -14.41 13.98
N LEU A 9 -12.27 -14.16 13.14
CA LEU A 9 -12.46 -13.46 11.86
C LEU A 9 -13.44 -14.20 10.93
N LYS A 10 -13.40 -15.55 10.94
CA LYS A 10 -14.35 -16.34 10.16
C LYS A 10 -15.77 -16.16 10.68
N ASP A 11 -15.98 -16.20 11.99
CA ASP A 11 -17.28 -16.04 12.60
C ASP A 11 -17.83 -14.62 12.35
N GLU A 12 -16.98 -13.59 12.38
CA GLU A 12 -17.32 -12.20 12.05
C GLU A 12 -17.71 -12.03 10.58
N LEU A 13 -16.96 -12.59 9.64
CA LEU A 13 -17.29 -12.55 8.22
C LEU A 13 -18.61 -13.28 7.93
N ILE A 14 -18.86 -14.42 8.57
CA ILE A 14 -20.13 -15.15 8.42
C ILE A 14 -21.28 -14.30 8.99
N ALA A 15 -21.11 -13.66 10.14
CA ALA A 15 -22.11 -12.77 10.73
C ALA A 15 -22.44 -11.57 9.81
N GLN A 16 -21.52 -11.17 8.96
CA GLN A 16 -21.70 -10.13 7.95
C GLN A 16 -22.18 -10.65 6.58
N GLY A 17 -22.59 -11.92 6.49
CA GLY A 17 -23.25 -12.51 5.31
C GLY A 17 -22.35 -13.29 4.36
N PHE A 18 -21.07 -13.51 4.71
CA PHE A 18 -20.19 -14.35 3.90
C PHE A 18 -20.47 -15.84 4.11
N THR A 19 -20.30 -16.64 3.09
CA THR A 19 -20.31 -18.10 3.26
C THR A 19 -19.04 -18.55 3.99
N ALA A 20 -19.16 -19.65 4.75
CA ALA A 20 -18.03 -20.21 5.50
C ALA A 20 -16.82 -20.55 4.60
N ALA A 21 -17.07 -20.94 3.34
CA ALA A 21 -16.03 -21.24 2.36
C ALA A 21 -15.30 -19.96 1.92
N LEU A 22 -16.06 -18.91 1.59
CA LEU A 22 -15.48 -17.63 1.17
C LEU A 22 -14.71 -16.96 2.31
N ALA A 23 -15.27 -16.94 3.53
CA ALA A 23 -14.59 -16.42 4.72
C ALA A 23 -13.26 -17.13 4.98
N THR A 24 -13.25 -18.45 4.88
CA THR A 24 -12.00 -19.23 5.07
C THR A 24 -10.97 -18.93 3.99
N ARG A 25 -11.42 -18.80 2.73
CA ARG A 25 -10.54 -18.46 1.60
C ARG A 25 -9.95 -17.06 1.76
N GLU A 26 -10.77 -16.09 2.14
CA GLU A 26 -10.35 -14.70 2.34
C GLU A 26 -9.28 -14.59 3.43
N ILE A 27 -9.48 -15.24 4.57
CA ILE A 27 -8.51 -15.23 5.66
C ILE A 27 -7.19 -15.88 5.25
N ASN A 28 -7.23 -17.05 4.59
CA ASN A 28 -6.00 -17.72 4.18
C ASN A 28 -5.22 -16.89 3.16
N LEU A 29 -5.90 -16.32 2.15
CA LEU A 29 -5.26 -15.44 1.18
C LEU A 29 -4.70 -14.15 1.84
N SER A 30 -5.35 -13.63 2.86
CA SER A 30 -4.84 -12.48 3.61
C SER A 30 -3.52 -12.80 4.32
N ILE A 31 -3.43 -13.97 4.93
CA ILE A 31 -2.20 -14.43 5.59
C ILE A 31 -1.10 -14.65 4.55
N ASP A 32 -1.38 -15.37 3.48
CA ASP A 32 -0.42 -15.63 2.41
C ASP A 32 0.11 -14.33 1.80
N ARG A 33 -0.76 -13.32 1.64
CA ARG A 33 -0.40 -12.00 1.10
C ARG A 33 0.49 -11.20 2.03
N LEU A 34 0.23 -11.25 3.34
CA LEU A 34 1.13 -10.63 4.33
C LEU A 34 2.51 -11.27 4.29
N ILE A 35 2.58 -12.61 4.22
CA ILE A 35 3.85 -13.34 4.11
C ILE A 35 4.56 -12.98 2.79
N TYR A 36 3.83 -12.89 1.69
CA TYR A 36 4.39 -12.51 0.38
C TYR A 36 5.07 -11.13 0.45
N TYR A 37 4.37 -10.10 0.95
CA TYR A 37 4.95 -8.76 1.03
C TYR A 37 6.03 -8.62 2.10
N ALA A 38 5.94 -9.35 3.22
CA ALA A 38 7.02 -9.43 4.19
C ALA A 38 8.31 -9.96 3.54
N GLY A 39 8.19 -10.95 2.64
CA GLY A 39 9.33 -11.47 1.86
C GLY A 39 9.87 -10.50 0.81
N TRP A 40 9.21 -9.37 0.54
CA TRP A 40 9.71 -8.33 -0.36
C TRP A 40 10.46 -7.20 0.35
N CYS A 41 10.28 -7.01 1.65
CA CYS A 41 10.87 -5.90 2.38
C CYS A 41 12.39 -5.82 2.30
N ASP A 42 13.07 -6.98 2.27
CA ASP A 42 14.53 -7.09 2.18
C ASP A 42 15.07 -7.15 0.73
N LYS A 43 14.21 -7.39 -0.25
CA LYS A 43 14.59 -7.58 -1.66
C LYS A 43 14.24 -6.42 -2.56
N TYR A 44 13.18 -5.69 -2.22
CA TYR A 44 12.57 -4.69 -3.11
C TYR A 44 13.59 -3.66 -3.59
N GLN A 45 14.31 -3.05 -2.66
CA GLN A 45 15.26 -1.99 -2.98
C GLN A 45 16.41 -2.50 -3.86
N SER A 46 16.91 -3.71 -3.62
CA SER A 46 17.97 -4.32 -4.41
C SER A 46 17.57 -4.61 -5.86
N LEU A 47 16.28 -4.86 -6.11
CA LEU A 47 15.78 -5.21 -7.44
C LEU A 47 15.27 -4.01 -8.23
N PHE A 48 14.78 -2.98 -7.55
CA PHE A 48 14.15 -1.79 -8.18
C PHE A 48 15.03 -0.53 -8.14
N SER A 49 16.22 -0.59 -7.54
CA SER A 49 17.24 0.46 -7.64
C SER A 49 18.12 0.25 -8.85
N SER A 50 18.77 1.31 -9.32
CA SER A 50 19.71 1.24 -10.45
C SER A 50 20.91 2.16 -10.23
N VAL A 51 22.05 1.73 -10.77
CA VAL A 51 23.19 2.62 -11.01
C VAL A 51 23.10 3.08 -12.47
N ASN A 52 23.13 4.38 -12.67
CA ASN A 52 22.93 5.00 -13.98
C ASN A 52 24.29 5.42 -14.57
N PRO A 53 24.64 4.98 -15.78
CA PRO A 53 25.84 5.45 -16.45
C PRO A 53 25.69 6.92 -16.84
N VAL A 54 26.68 7.73 -16.52
CA VAL A 54 26.72 9.16 -16.86
C VAL A 54 28.06 9.54 -17.46
N ALA A 55 28.08 10.55 -18.33
CA ALA A 55 29.29 11.00 -19.04
C ALA A 55 30.16 11.95 -18.20
N THR A 56 29.75 12.33 -17.02
CA THR A 56 30.44 13.27 -16.13
C THR A 56 31.03 12.55 -14.91
N ALA A 57 31.95 13.23 -14.20
CA ALA A 57 32.59 12.70 -12.99
C ALA A 57 31.61 12.63 -11.78
N HIS A 58 30.53 11.85 -11.94
CA HIS A 58 29.54 11.63 -10.91
C HIS A 58 29.22 10.13 -10.78
N TYR A 59 28.98 9.70 -9.55
CA TYR A 59 28.31 8.45 -9.29
C TYR A 59 26.79 8.75 -9.23
N ASN A 60 26.05 8.21 -10.19
CA ASN A 60 24.63 8.44 -10.29
C ASN A 60 23.89 7.15 -10.00
N PHE A 61 22.90 7.22 -9.12
CA PHE A 61 22.06 6.09 -8.79
C PHE A 61 20.62 6.52 -8.49
N SER A 62 19.68 5.63 -8.74
CA SER A 62 18.27 5.84 -8.48
C SER A 62 17.78 4.80 -7.48
N VAL A 63 17.05 5.23 -6.46
CA VAL A 63 16.42 4.38 -5.45
C VAL A 63 14.95 4.71 -5.31
N PRO A 64 14.09 3.70 -5.08
CA PRO A 64 12.71 3.95 -4.69
C PRO A 64 12.65 4.48 -3.26
N GLU A 65 11.83 5.50 -3.03
CA GLU A 65 11.51 6.07 -1.72
C GLU A 65 9.99 6.11 -1.53
N PRO A 66 9.49 6.01 -0.28
CA PRO A 66 8.06 6.12 -0.02
C PRO A 66 7.55 7.51 -0.41
N MET A 67 6.34 7.57 -0.97
CA MET A 67 5.72 8.86 -1.33
C MET A 67 5.06 9.56 -0.15
N GLY A 68 4.80 8.87 0.97
CA GLY A 68 4.27 9.45 2.19
C GLY A 68 2.97 8.82 2.68
N VAL A 69 1.90 9.59 2.77
CA VAL A 69 0.58 9.13 3.24
C VAL A 69 -0.29 8.67 2.07
N VAL A 70 -0.81 7.45 2.17
CA VAL A 70 -1.65 6.85 1.13
C VAL A 70 -3.06 6.59 1.66
N GLY A 71 -4.06 7.15 0.98
CA GLY A 71 -5.46 6.84 1.23
C GLY A 71 -5.86 5.52 0.53
N LEU A 72 -6.39 4.57 1.28
CA LEU A 72 -6.74 3.24 0.81
C LEU A 72 -8.24 2.99 1.01
N LEU A 73 -8.97 2.69 -0.05
CA LEU A 73 -10.41 2.46 0.00
C LEU A 73 -10.71 0.96 -0.12
N ALA A 74 -11.11 0.34 0.99
CA ALA A 74 -11.37 -1.09 1.04
C ALA A 74 -12.67 -1.46 0.29
N PRO A 75 -12.65 -2.59 -0.44
CA PRO A 75 -13.82 -3.05 -1.18
C PRO A 75 -14.80 -3.82 -0.27
N ALA A 76 -16.10 -3.70 -0.53
CA ALA A 76 -17.14 -4.40 0.23
C ALA A 76 -17.11 -5.93 0.08
N ASN A 77 -16.73 -6.43 -1.09
CA ASN A 77 -16.76 -7.87 -1.40
C ASN A 77 -15.60 -8.69 -0.81
N ALA A 78 -14.64 -8.03 -0.15
CA ALA A 78 -13.49 -8.66 0.51
C ALA A 78 -12.97 -7.75 1.62
N PRO A 79 -13.70 -7.62 2.74
CA PRO A 79 -13.40 -6.62 3.77
C PRO A 79 -12.06 -6.82 4.48
N LEU A 80 -11.60 -8.06 4.65
CA LEU A 80 -10.28 -8.35 5.21
C LEU A 80 -9.21 -8.40 4.12
N LEU A 81 -9.42 -9.23 3.09
CA LEU A 81 -8.44 -9.42 2.01
C LEU A 81 -8.19 -8.14 1.24
N GLY A 82 -9.22 -7.32 1.04
CA GLY A 82 -9.10 -6.02 0.40
C GLY A 82 -8.21 -5.06 1.19
N ILE A 83 -8.44 -4.96 2.50
CA ILE A 83 -7.59 -4.16 3.41
C ILE A 83 -6.14 -4.63 3.35
N VAL A 84 -5.91 -5.94 3.52
CA VAL A 84 -4.57 -6.51 3.49
C VAL A 84 -3.88 -6.28 2.14
N SER A 85 -4.62 -6.41 1.04
CA SER A 85 -4.08 -6.25 -0.32
C SER A 85 -3.67 -4.83 -0.65
N LEU A 86 -4.34 -3.85 -0.06
CA LEU A 86 -4.01 -2.43 -0.19
C LEU A 86 -2.88 -2.04 0.77
N MET A 87 -2.98 -2.47 2.02
CA MET A 87 -2.06 -2.11 3.10
C MET A 87 -0.66 -2.71 2.92
N ALA A 88 -0.58 -4.01 2.62
CA ALA A 88 0.69 -4.72 2.66
C ALA A 88 1.73 -4.17 1.66
N PRO A 89 1.43 -3.92 0.37
CA PRO A 89 2.37 -3.27 -0.54
C PRO A 89 2.67 -1.82 -0.13
N CYS A 90 1.71 -1.11 0.45
CA CYS A 90 1.88 0.26 0.91
C CYS A 90 2.95 0.36 2.00
N ILE A 91 2.80 -0.42 3.07
CA ILE A 91 3.76 -0.40 4.20
C ILE A 91 5.08 -1.09 3.86
N ALA A 92 5.08 -2.12 2.98
CA ALA A 92 6.32 -2.75 2.51
C ALA A 92 7.22 -1.75 1.76
N GLY A 93 6.62 -0.76 1.10
CA GLY A 93 7.32 0.36 0.47
C GLY A 93 7.70 1.49 1.42
N GLY A 94 7.39 1.39 2.72
CA GLY A 94 7.73 2.41 3.72
C GLY A 94 6.73 3.57 3.85
N ASN A 95 5.58 3.49 3.17
CA ASN A 95 4.52 4.49 3.31
C ASN A 95 3.70 4.29 4.58
N THR A 96 3.03 5.34 5.02
CA THR A 96 1.93 5.26 5.99
C THR A 96 0.59 5.23 5.28
N CYS A 97 -0.41 4.60 5.86
CA CYS A 97 -1.71 4.51 5.22
C CYS A 97 -2.88 4.91 6.10
N LEU A 98 -3.85 5.51 5.45
CA LEU A 98 -5.17 5.79 5.97
C LEU A 98 -6.18 4.91 5.22
N ILE A 99 -6.69 3.88 5.89
CA ILE A 99 -7.59 2.89 5.31
C ILE A 99 -9.02 3.26 5.67
N LEU A 100 -9.85 3.42 4.66
CA LEU A 100 -11.29 3.56 4.85
C LEU A 100 -11.94 2.20 4.62
N ALA A 101 -12.35 1.56 5.71
CA ALA A 101 -13.05 0.28 5.67
C ALA A 101 -14.43 0.41 5.04
N ASP A 102 -14.95 -0.70 4.51
CA ASP A 102 -16.33 -0.72 4.04
C ASP A 102 -17.32 -0.52 5.19
N GLN A 103 -18.32 0.32 4.96
CA GLN A 103 -19.29 0.72 5.99
C GLN A 103 -20.27 -0.36 6.39
N GLU A 104 -20.55 -1.30 5.48
CA GLU A 104 -21.52 -2.38 5.74
C GLU A 104 -20.86 -3.59 6.39
N GLN A 105 -19.51 -3.70 6.28
CA GLN A 105 -18.76 -4.88 6.74
C GLN A 105 -17.52 -4.49 7.56
N PRO A 106 -17.66 -3.67 8.62
CA PRO A 106 -16.51 -3.11 9.35
C PRO A 106 -15.85 -4.07 10.35
N LEU A 107 -16.51 -5.19 10.76
CA LEU A 107 -16.02 -6.02 11.88
C LEU A 107 -14.61 -6.56 11.63
N ALA A 108 -14.37 -7.13 10.46
CA ALA A 108 -13.05 -7.66 10.11
C ALA A 108 -11.96 -6.58 10.12
N ALA A 109 -12.29 -5.34 9.77
CA ALA A 109 -11.37 -4.20 9.82
C ALA A 109 -11.00 -3.82 11.26
N VAL A 110 -11.97 -3.80 12.17
CA VAL A 110 -11.76 -3.51 13.59
C VAL A 110 -10.92 -4.60 14.24
N SER A 111 -11.27 -5.86 14.03
CA SER A 111 -10.50 -7.00 14.56
C SER A 111 -9.09 -7.06 13.97
N PHE A 112 -8.92 -6.65 12.70
CA PHE A 112 -7.59 -6.56 12.09
C PHE A 112 -6.77 -5.41 12.69
N ALA A 113 -7.36 -4.27 13.04
CA ALA A 113 -6.68 -3.19 13.75
C ALA A 113 -6.12 -3.66 15.11
N GLU A 114 -6.86 -4.49 15.83
CA GLU A 114 -6.37 -5.12 17.09
C GLU A 114 -5.19 -6.08 16.80
N VAL A 115 -5.24 -6.82 15.69
CA VAL A 115 -4.12 -7.70 15.27
C VAL A 115 -2.87 -6.86 15.01
N LEU A 116 -2.98 -5.76 14.28
CA LEU A 116 -1.87 -4.85 13.99
C LEU A 116 -1.26 -4.29 15.28
N ASN A 117 -2.10 -3.80 16.20
CA ASN A 117 -1.64 -3.29 17.48
C ASN A 117 -0.94 -4.35 18.32
N SER A 118 -1.46 -5.59 18.34
CA SER A 118 -0.83 -6.71 19.09
C SER A 118 0.37 -7.33 18.39
N ALA A 119 0.64 -6.96 17.13
CA ALA A 119 1.79 -7.40 16.34
C ALA A 119 2.92 -6.36 16.30
N ASP A 120 2.92 -5.39 17.23
CA ASP A 120 3.91 -4.33 17.37
C ASP A 120 4.09 -3.47 16.10
N VAL A 121 3.04 -3.32 15.28
CA VAL A 121 3.07 -2.36 14.19
C VAL A 121 3.15 -0.95 14.79
N PRO A 122 4.14 -0.12 14.43
CA PRO A 122 4.29 1.19 15.03
C PRO A 122 3.04 2.06 14.88
N GLY A 123 2.68 2.77 15.94
CA GLY A 123 1.51 3.67 15.92
C GLY A 123 1.60 4.70 14.79
N GLY A 124 0.49 4.91 14.08
CA GLY A 124 0.40 5.85 12.98
C GLY A 124 0.83 5.31 11.61
N VAL A 125 1.48 4.15 11.53
CA VAL A 125 1.83 3.54 10.22
C VAL A 125 0.58 3.07 9.49
N VAL A 126 -0.36 2.43 10.20
CA VAL A 126 -1.64 1.97 9.66
C VAL A 126 -2.76 2.57 10.48
N ASN A 127 -3.62 3.36 9.84
CA ASN A 127 -4.76 4.00 10.46
C ASN A 127 -6.02 3.51 9.76
N ILE A 128 -6.92 2.85 10.49
CA ILE A 128 -8.15 2.29 9.95
C ILE A 128 -9.32 3.14 10.44
N LEU A 129 -10.08 3.68 9.50
CA LEU A 129 -11.31 4.42 9.74
C LEU A 129 -12.51 3.60 9.30
N THR A 130 -13.56 3.66 10.09
CA THR A 130 -14.90 3.19 9.72
C THR A 130 -15.80 4.40 9.48
N GLY A 131 -16.70 4.30 8.51
CA GLY A 131 -17.61 5.40 8.17
C GLY A 131 -18.12 5.30 6.74
N PHE A 132 -18.90 6.29 6.33
CA PHE A 132 -19.48 6.30 4.98
C PHE A 132 -18.43 6.67 3.95
N GLN A 133 -18.07 5.67 3.11
CA GLN A 133 -17.02 5.85 2.09
C GLN A 133 -17.34 7.02 1.15
N LEU A 134 -18.59 7.19 0.73
CA LEU A 134 -18.99 8.27 -0.17
C LEU A 134 -18.72 9.68 0.40
N GLU A 135 -18.88 9.85 1.70
CA GLU A 135 -18.63 11.13 2.36
C GLU A 135 -17.13 11.37 2.61
N LEU A 136 -16.47 10.37 3.19
CA LEU A 136 -15.08 10.50 3.62
C LEU A 136 -14.09 10.53 2.45
N THR A 137 -14.43 9.90 1.33
CA THR A 137 -13.57 9.88 0.13
C THR A 137 -13.34 11.27 -0.44
N ASP A 138 -14.34 12.15 -0.42
CA ASP A 138 -14.19 13.52 -0.89
C ASP A 138 -13.15 14.28 -0.06
N TRP A 139 -13.22 14.15 1.26
CA TRP A 139 -12.25 14.78 2.16
C TRP A 139 -10.84 14.22 1.99
N ILE A 140 -10.69 12.89 1.94
CA ILE A 140 -9.39 12.25 1.78
C ILE A 140 -8.77 12.60 0.42
N SER A 141 -9.59 12.60 -0.66
CA SER A 141 -9.10 12.93 -1.99
C SER A 141 -8.67 14.38 -2.14
N ALA A 142 -9.29 15.29 -1.39
CA ALA A 142 -8.95 16.72 -1.39
C ALA A 142 -7.87 17.11 -0.36
N HIS A 143 -7.51 16.22 0.59
CA HIS A 143 -6.57 16.54 1.66
C HIS A 143 -5.15 16.68 1.15
N MET A 144 -4.48 17.79 1.37
CA MET A 144 -3.16 18.08 0.81
C MET A 144 -2.05 17.13 1.29
N ASP A 145 -2.13 16.63 2.52
CA ASP A 145 -1.11 15.75 3.09
C ASP A 145 -1.27 14.26 2.69
N VAL A 146 -2.32 13.93 1.93
CA VAL A 146 -2.47 12.61 1.31
C VAL A 146 -1.81 12.64 -0.06
N ASN A 147 -0.74 11.86 -0.26
CA ASN A 147 0.09 11.87 -1.46
C ASN A 147 -0.44 10.97 -2.58
N ALA A 148 -1.11 9.90 -2.22
CA ALA A 148 -1.73 8.99 -3.18
C ALA A 148 -3.04 8.43 -2.67
N MET A 149 -3.87 7.94 -3.60
CA MET A 149 -5.07 7.15 -3.27
C MET A 149 -5.13 5.89 -4.11
N VAL A 150 -5.56 4.81 -3.47
CA VAL A 150 -5.77 3.52 -4.12
C VAL A 150 -7.16 3.01 -3.80
N CYS A 151 -7.88 2.56 -4.82
CA CYS A 151 -9.11 1.80 -4.68
C CYS A 151 -9.13 0.62 -5.66
N PHE A 152 -10.06 -0.30 -5.46
CA PHE A 152 -10.35 -1.30 -6.48
C PHE A 152 -11.37 -0.79 -7.52
N GLU A 153 -11.40 -1.40 -8.70
CA GLU A 153 -12.29 -1.03 -9.82
C GLU A 153 -13.79 -1.25 -9.53
N GLN A 154 -14.16 -1.48 -8.28
CA GLN A 154 -15.55 -1.69 -7.86
C GLN A 154 -16.03 -0.56 -6.96
N GLY A 155 -17.34 -0.35 -6.96
CA GLY A 155 -18.01 0.53 -6.03
C GLY A 155 -18.74 1.70 -6.70
N LYS A 156 -19.45 2.44 -5.88
CA LYS A 156 -20.23 3.63 -6.26
C LYS A 156 -19.41 4.92 -6.20
N LEU A 157 -18.07 4.79 -6.06
CA LEU A 157 -17.18 5.94 -5.90
C LEU A 157 -17.09 6.74 -7.20
N ASP A 158 -17.22 8.04 -7.11
CA ASP A 158 -17.02 8.95 -8.23
C ASP A 158 -15.51 9.14 -8.49
N TRP A 159 -14.95 8.25 -9.30
CA TRP A 159 -13.55 8.27 -9.66
C TRP A 159 -13.12 9.58 -10.31
N LYS A 160 -13.97 10.18 -11.14
CA LYS A 160 -13.67 11.44 -11.82
C LYS A 160 -13.51 12.56 -10.79
N LYS A 161 -14.46 12.67 -9.86
CA LYS A 161 -14.40 13.67 -8.79
C LYS A 161 -13.17 13.49 -7.90
N MET A 162 -12.82 12.24 -7.55
CA MET A 162 -11.59 11.95 -6.80
C MET A 162 -10.35 12.43 -7.54
N GLN A 163 -10.26 12.22 -8.85
CA GLN A 163 -9.15 12.70 -9.67
C GLN A 163 -9.11 14.23 -9.75
N GLU A 164 -10.25 14.88 -9.91
CA GLU A 164 -10.36 16.34 -9.90
C GLU A 164 -9.89 16.93 -8.56
N ASN A 165 -10.31 16.35 -7.44
CA ASN A 165 -9.84 16.75 -6.10
C ASN A 165 -8.31 16.53 -5.96
N GLY A 166 -7.82 15.39 -6.40
CA GLY A 166 -6.40 15.03 -6.30
C GLY A 166 -5.48 15.88 -7.18
N ALA A 167 -6.00 16.42 -8.29
CA ALA A 167 -5.22 17.22 -9.24
C ALA A 167 -4.63 18.49 -8.61
N SER A 168 -5.34 19.09 -7.64
CA SER A 168 -4.88 20.30 -6.94
C SER A 168 -3.59 20.11 -6.15
N HIS A 169 -3.26 18.87 -5.80
CA HIS A 169 -2.08 18.51 -5.00
C HIS A 169 -1.17 17.50 -5.71
N VAL A 170 -1.34 17.32 -7.04
CA VAL A 170 -0.56 16.37 -7.87
C VAL A 170 -0.59 14.95 -7.27
N LYS A 171 -1.71 14.59 -6.65
CA LYS A 171 -1.91 13.33 -5.98
C LYS A 171 -1.93 12.17 -6.97
N ARG A 172 -1.25 11.08 -6.66
CA ARG A 172 -1.32 9.86 -7.48
C ARG A 172 -2.58 9.08 -7.19
N MET A 173 -3.26 8.65 -8.26
CA MET A 173 -4.56 7.98 -8.17
C MET A 173 -4.49 6.63 -8.87
N PHE A 174 -4.68 5.54 -8.12
CA PHE A 174 -4.62 4.18 -8.65
C PHE A 174 -5.95 3.45 -8.51
N ARG A 175 -6.30 2.71 -9.55
CA ARG A 175 -7.42 1.75 -9.53
C ARG A 175 -6.88 0.36 -9.83
N TRP A 176 -6.86 -0.49 -8.81
CA TRP A 176 -6.41 -1.86 -8.97
C TRP A 176 -7.56 -2.80 -9.36
N LYS A 177 -7.22 -3.85 -10.09
CA LYS A 177 -8.22 -4.77 -10.63
C LYS A 177 -8.82 -5.67 -9.56
N THR A 178 -10.13 -5.64 -9.42
CA THR A 178 -10.86 -6.43 -8.43
C THR A 178 -10.90 -7.92 -8.75
N ASN A 179 -10.99 -8.28 -10.04
CA ASN A 179 -11.06 -9.67 -10.47
C ASN A 179 -9.79 -10.47 -10.13
N GLU A 180 -8.66 -9.81 -9.88
CA GLU A 180 -7.40 -10.43 -9.48
C GLU A 180 -7.28 -10.61 -7.96
N LEU A 181 -8.14 -9.97 -7.16
CA LEU A 181 -8.03 -9.93 -5.71
C LEU A 181 -7.95 -11.32 -5.05
N PHE A 182 -8.72 -12.29 -5.53
CA PHE A 182 -8.74 -13.67 -5.03
C PHE A 182 -7.80 -14.62 -5.78
N THR A 183 -6.90 -14.11 -6.58
CA THR A 183 -5.94 -14.90 -7.38
C THR A 183 -4.50 -14.50 -7.07
N ALA A 184 -3.53 -15.23 -7.64
CA ALA A 184 -2.11 -14.87 -7.56
C ALA A 184 -1.82 -13.50 -8.21
N GLY A 185 -2.65 -13.05 -9.18
CA GLY A 185 -2.53 -11.71 -9.77
C GLY A 185 -2.81 -10.55 -8.81
N GLY A 186 -3.48 -10.83 -7.68
CA GLY A 186 -3.76 -9.83 -6.64
C GLY A 186 -2.56 -9.49 -5.75
N GLN A 187 -1.38 -10.01 -6.04
CA GLN A 187 -0.12 -9.68 -5.36
C GLN A 187 1.01 -9.55 -6.38
N SER A 188 1.77 -8.46 -6.27
CA SER A 188 2.89 -8.18 -7.18
C SER A 188 3.82 -7.15 -6.55
N PRO A 189 5.15 -7.24 -6.76
CA PRO A 189 6.06 -6.19 -6.32
C PRO A 189 5.81 -4.86 -7.03
N TYR A 190 5.20 -4.88 -8.21
CA TYR A 190 4.82 -3.65 -8.91
C TYR A 190 3.74 -2.83 -8.19
N LEU A 191 2.91 -3.45 -7.32
CA LEU A 191 1.98 -2.71 -6.47
C LEU A 191 2.72 -1.91 -5.37
N ILE A 192 3.93 -2.33 -4.99
CA ILE A 192 4.83 -1.50 -4.17
C ILE A 192 5.33 -0.33 -5.01
N THR A 193 5.76 -0.59 -6.26
CA THR A 193 6.29 0.44 -7.19
C THR A 193 5.28 1.55 -7.47
N ASP A 194 3.99 1.23 -7.61
CA ASP A 194 2.92 2.21 -7.79
C ASP A 194 2.94 3.29 -6.68
N LEU A 195 3.36 2.91 -5.48
CA LEU A 195 3.35 3.75 -4.28
C LEU A 195 4.76 4.24 -3.90
N GLN A 196 5.66 4.33 -4.87
CA GLN A 196 7.02 4.82 -4.68
C GLN A 196 7.33 6.03 -5.54
N GLU A 197 8.19 6.90 -5.04
CA GLU A 197 8.91 7.90 -5.79
C GLU A 197 10.29 7.36 -6.17
N ILE A 198 10.82 7.79 -7.30
CA ILE A 198 12.20 7.47 -7.69
C ILE A 198 13.09 8.67 -7.43
N LYS A 199 13.98 8.52 -6.46
CA LYS A 199 14.98 9.52 -6.16
C LYS A 199 16.28 9.21 -6.88
N THR A 200 16.72 10.11 -7.76
CA THR A 200 18.00 10.02 -8.44
C THR A 200 19.02 10.94 -7.79
N THR A 201 20.12 10.36 -7.34
CA THR A 201 21.19 11.07 -6.65
C THR A 201 22.40 11.20 -7.57
N TRP A 202 22.93 12.40 -7.66
CA TRP A 202 24.17 12.74 -8.34
C TRP A 202 25.26 13.01 -7.31
N HIS A 203 26.14 12.06 -7.12
CA HIS A 203 27.22 12.17 -6.14
C HIS A 203 28.52 12.49 -6.87
N PRO A 204 29.14 13.71 -6.67
CA PRO A 204 30.35 14.05 -7.34
C PRO A 204 31.48 13.13 -6.91
N ILE A 205 32.19 12.57 -7.89
CA ILE A 205 33.41 11.82 -7.64
C ILE A 205 34.52 12.86 -7.51
N GLN A 206 35.02 13.06 -6.30
CA GLN A 206 36.23 13.88 -6.11
C GLN A 206 37.40 13.20 -6.81
N THR A 207 37.81 13.74 -7.94
CA THR A 207 39.19 13.57 -8.34
C THR A 207 40.04 14.28 -7.31
N ILE A 208 40.64 13.52 -6.38
CA ILE A 208 41.82 14.03 -5.67
C ILE A 208 42.74 14.37 -6.82
N ALA A 209 42.96 15.68 -7.03
CA ALA A 209 43.95 16.14 -7.98
C ALA A 209 45.24 15.45 -7.60
N GLY A 210 45.56 14.38 -8.30
CA GLY A 210 46.79 13.69 -8.13
C GLY A 210 47.89 14.74 -8.23
N SER A 211 48.85 14.74 -7.33
CA SER A 211 50.07 15.45 -7.45
C SER A 211 50.50 15.37 -8.94
N GLY A 212 50.35 16.48 -9.63
CA GLY A 212 50.77 16.55 -11.01
C GLY A 212 52.26 16.21 -11.03
N ASN A 213 52.57 15.05 -11.52
CA ASN A 213 53.90 14.79 -12.01
C ASN A 213 54.03 15.64 -13.28
N ALA A 214 54.59 16.86 -13.07
CA ALA A 214 55.26 17.55 -14.12
C ALA A 214 56.40 16.64 -14.58
N TYR A 215 56.32 16.12 -15.76
CA TYR A 215 57.43 15.73 -16.60
C TYR A 215 57.33 16.49 -17.91
#